data_f28a9159f2bedcf833e034685f4094fd
#
_entry.id   f28a9159f2bedcf833e034685f4094fd
#
_cell.length_a   1.000
_cell.length_b   1.000
_cell.length_c   1.000
_cell.angle_alpha   90.00
_cell.angle_beta   90.00
_cell.angle_gamma   90.00
#
_symmetry.space_group_name_H-M   'P 1'
#
loop_
_entity.id
_entity.type
_entity.pdbx_description
1 polymer ?
#
loop_
_entity_poly.entity_id
_entity_poly.type
_entity_poly.pdbx_seq_one_letter_code
_entity_poly.pdbx_strand_id
1 'polypeptide(L)'
;MKIAYAFRRTTVYPYTAGFYGPGGWGLPDEPALTTFLKKINEIGFDGIELGFEVFGGHDATKASTTELQKRLEDAGAPCVAIRAGGVLCTPVVGEQNRDRLLKSIDIAGWLGIDIVNSALSGPSRNKTLGDNL
;
A
#
# COMPACT_ATOMS: atom_id res chain seq x y z
N MET A 1 9.28 3.25 -19.27
CA MET A 1 8.89 3.76 -17.92
C MET A 1 7.60 3.06 -17.55
N LYS A 2 7.50 2.51 -16.34
CA LYS A 2 6.26 1.87 -15.84
C LYS A 2 5.48 2.87 -14.99
N ILE A 3 4.16 2.89 -15.13
CA ILE A 3 3.27 3.80 -14.39
C ILE A 3 2.34 2.95 -13.52
N ALA A 4 2.38 3.17 -12.21
CA ALA A 4 1.52 2.49 -11.26
C ALA A 4 0.38 3.39 -10.76
N TYR A 5 -0.80 2.83 -10.60
CA TYR A 5 -1.90 3.51 -9.91
C TYR A 5 -1.69 3.42 -8.40
N ALA A 6 -1.53 4.55 -7.73
CA ALA A 6 -1.40 4.58 -6.27
C ALA A 6 -2.79 4.43 -5.61
N PHE A 7 -3.09 3.24 -5.11
CA PHE A 7 -4.32 2.98 -4.40
C PHE A 7 -4.34 3.70 -3.05
N ARG A 8 -5.14 4.75 -2.97
CA ARG A 8 -5.33 5.54 -1.74
C ARG A 8 -6.81 5.74 -1.48
N ARG A 9 -7.20 5.74 -0.21
CA ARG A 9 -8.58 5.98 0.22
C ARG A 9 -9.21 7.23 -0.41
N THR A 10 -8.43 8.28 -0.63
CA THR A 10 -8.90 9.57 -1.13
C THR A 10 -8.97 9.66 -2.66
N THR A 11 -8.34 8.74 -3.39
CA THR A 11 -8.27 8.83 -4.86
C THR A 11 -9.42 8.13 -5.59
N VAL A 12 -10.27 7.42 -4.87
CA VAL A 12 -11.38 6.65 -5.44
C VAL A 12 -12.75 7.26 -5.10
N TYR A 13 -12.79 8.47 -4.54
CA TYR A 13 -14.03 9.20 -4.32
C TYR A 13 -14.65 9.62 -5.67
N PRO A 14 -15.95 9.44 -5.92
CA PRO A 14 -17.04 9.10 -4.99
C PRO A 14 -17.33 7.60 -4.85
N TYR A 15 -16.56 6.74 -5.45
CA TYR A 15 -16.80 5.29 -5.48
C TYR A 15 -16.40 4.57 -4.19
N THR A 16 -15.86 5.30 -3.21
CA THR A 16 -15.26 4.73 -2.01
C THR A 16 -16.24 4.37 -0.90
N ALA A 17 -17.48 4.80 -0.95
CA ALA A 17 -18.44 4.52 0.13
C ALA A 17 -18.79 3.02 0.28
N GLY A 18 -18.51 2.18 -0.72
CA GLY A 18 -18.69 0.74 -0.69
C GLY A 18 -17.38 -0.07 -0.76
N PHE A 19 -16.23 0.60 -0.84
CA PHE A 19 -14.94 -0.02 -1.14
C PHE A 19 -14.11 -0.42 0.09
N TYR A 20 -14.57 -0.10 1.27
CA TYR A 20 -13.82 -0.39 2.49
C TYR A 20 -14.67 -1.23 3.41
N GLY A 21 -14.25 -2.46 3.61
CA GLY A 21 -14.72 -3.27 4.71
C GLY A 21 -14.54 -2.57 6.06
N PRO A 22 -14.99 -3.16 7.15
CA PRO A 22 -14.90 -2.58 8.49
C PRO A 22 -13.44 -2.33 8.86
N GLY A 23 -12.96 -1.12 8.67
CA GLY A 23 -11.55 -0.74 8.86
C GLY A 23 -10.99 0.18 7.78
N GLY A 24 -11.63 0.29 6.62
CA GLY A 24 -11.36 1.32 5.61
C GLY A 24 -10.04 1.24 4.85
N TRP A 25 -9.30 0.14 4.91
CA TRP A 25 -7.97 -0.01 4.32
C TRP A 25 -7.83 -1.19 3.35
N GLY A 26 -8.88 -2.00 3.17
CA GLY A 26 -8.89 -3.16 2.29
C GLY A 26 -9.20 -2.83 0.83
N LEU A 27 -8.94 -3.79 -0.04
CA LEU A 27 -9.48 -3.80 -1.40
C LEU A 27 -10.99 -4.06 -1.34
N PRO A 28 -11.75 -3.61 -2.36
CA PRO A 28 -13.16 -3.92 -2.44
C PRO A 28 -13.40 -5.44 -2.59
N ASP A 29 -14.57 -5.88 -2.17
CA ASP A 29 -15.02 -7.26 -2.41
C ASP A 29 -15.39 -7.47 -3.89
N GLU A 30 -15.48 -8.73 -4.29
CA GLU A 30 -15.98 -9.08 -5.62
C GLU A 30 -17.48 -8.78 -5.74
N PRO A 31 -17.99 -8.34 -6.90
CA PRO A 31 -17.28 -8.19 -8.18
C PRO A 31 -16.62 -6.80 -8.37
N ALA A 32 -16.71 -5.91 -7.39
CA ALA A 32 -16.22 -4.54 -7.51
C ALA A 32 -14.68 -4.49 -7.67
N LEU A 33 -13.95 -5.37 -7.02
CA LEU A 33 -12.49 -5.48 -7.17
C LEU A 33 -12.11 -5.78 -8.62
N THR A 34 -12.69 -6.82 -9.21
CA THR A 34 -12.42 -7.19 -10.60
C THR A 34 -12.74 -6.06 -11.56
N THR A 35 -13.87 -5.38 -11.37
CA THR A 35 -14.25 -4.23 -12.19
C THR A 35 -13.25 -3.08 -12.08
N PHE A 36 -12.82 -2.77 -10.88
CA PHE A 36 -11.83 -1.73 -10.59
C PHE A 36 -10.46 -2.05 -11.24
N LEU A 37 -9.96 -3.27 -11.06
CA LEU A 37 -8.67 -3.68 -11.61
C LEU A 37 -8.66 -3.70 -13.14
N LYS A 38 -9.74 -4.16 -13.78
CA LYS A 38 -9.91 -4.06 -15.23
C LYS A 38 -9.85 -2.61 -15.70
N LYS A 39 -10.49 -1.69 -14.97
CA LYS A 39 -10.46 -0.28 -15.31
C LYS A 39 -9.06 0.34 -15.19
N ILE A 40 -8.29 -0.03 -14.19
CA ILE A 40 -6.88 0.37 -14.03
C ILE A 40 -6.07 -0.07 -15.26
N ASN A 41 -6.23 -1.31 -15.69
CA ASN A 41 -5.56 -1.85 -16.86
C ASN A 41 -6.02 -1.14 -18.17
N GLU A 42 -7.32 -0.93 -18.37
CA GLU A 42 -7.87 -0.23 -19.53
C GLU A 42 -7.35 1.21 -19.68
N ILE A 43 -7.11 1.90 -18.56
CA ILE A 43 -6.54 3.26 -18.54
C ILE A 43 -5.07 3.25 -18.96
N GLY A 44 -4.38 2.10 -18.88
CA GLY A 44 -3.00 1.94 -19.30
C GLY A 44 -1.99 2.03 -18.16
N PHE A 45 -2.39 1.77 -16.92
CA PHE A 45 -1.44 1.58 -15.83
C PHE A 45 -0.79 0.19 -15.92
N ASP A 46 0.52 0.13 -15.66
CA ASP A 46 1.29 -1.13 -15.65
C ASP A 46 1.05 -1.98 -14.40
N GLY A 47 0.44 -1.38 -13.37
CA GLY A 47 0.15 -2.05 -12.11
C GLY A 47 -0.38 -1.10 -11.05
N ILE A 48 -0.43 -1.56 -9.81
CA ILE A 48 -1.00 -0.84 -8.68
C ILE A 48 -0.01 -0.75 -7.52
N GLU A 49 0.03 0.39 -6.83
CA GLU A 49 0.69 0.53 -5.54
C GLU A 49 -0.34 0.23 -4.44
N LEU A 50 -0.03 -0.69 -3.54
CA LEU A 50 -0.88 -1.04 -2.41
C LEU A 50 -0.27 -0.65 -1.06
N GLY A 51 -1.12 -0.33 -0.10
CA GLY A 51 -0.70 -0.09 1.27
C GLY A 51 -0.41 -1.38 2.04
N PHE A 52 0.45 -1.28 3.04
CA PHE A 52 0.83 -2.34 3.97
C PHE A 52 -0.39 -3.11 4.55
N GLU A 53 -1.46 -2.38 4.88
CA GLU A 53 -2.67 -2.93 5.48
C GLU A 53 -3.43 -3.86 4.52
N VAL A 54 -3.34 -3.63 3.23
CA VAL A 54 -4.02 -4.46 2.20
C VAL A 54 -3.47 -5.89 2.19
N PHE A 55 -2.20 -6.06 2.56
CA PHE A 55 -1.56 -7.36 2.68
C PHE A 55 -1.83 -8.08 4.01
N GLY A 56 -2.61 -7.46 4.91
CA GLY A 56 -2.86 -7.99 6.26
C GLY A 56 -1.93 -7.40 7.32
N GLY A 57 -1.15 -6.37 6.98
CA GLY A 57 -0.29 -5.68 7.93
C GLY A 57 0.78 -6.59 8.53
N HIS A 58 0.91 -6.57 9.85
CA HIS A 58 1.87 -7.41 10.58
C HIS A 58 1.54 -8.91 10.52
N ASP A 59 0.27 -9.26 10.30
CA ASP A 59 -0.20 -10.65 10.20
C ASP A 59 -0.02 -11.23 8.78
N ALA A 60 0.50 -10.45 7.84
CA ALA A 60 0.75 -10.89 6.48
C ALA A 60 1.67 -12.12 6.45
N THR A 61 1.27 -13.13 5.70
CA THR A 61 2.07 -14.33 5.42
C THR A 61 2.48 -14.37 3.95
N LYS A 62 3.54 -15.12 3.64
CA LYS A 62 3.96 -15.32 2.26
C LYS A 62 2.83 -15.94 1.43
N ALA A 63 2.07 -16.88 1.99
CA ALA A 63 0.96 -17.54 1.30
C ALA A 63 -0.15 -16.56 0.94
N SER A 64 -0.66 -15.78 1.92
CA SER A 64 -1.76 -14.84 1.70
C SER A 64 -1.37 -13.71 0.75
N THR A 65 -0.15 -13.21 0.83
CA THR A 65 0.34 -12.15 -0.06
C THR A 65 0.54 -12.64 -1.48
N THR A 66 1.05 -13.87 -1.66
CA THR A 66 1.19 -14.49 -3.00
C THR A 66 -0.17 -14.74 -3.65
N GLU A 67 -1.16 -15.19 -2.89
CA GLU A 67 -2.52 -15.38 -3.39
C GLU A 67 -3.14 -14.04 -3.86
N LEU A 68 -2.98 -12.98 -3.05
CA LEU A 68 -3.43 -11.65 -3.45
C LEU A 68 -2.73 -11.17 -4.72
N GLN A 69 -1.40 -11.29 -4.80
CA GLN A 69 -0.63 -10.88 -5.97
C GLN A 69 -1.12 -11.61 -7.23
N LYS A 70 -1.35 -12.93 -7.13
CA LYS A 70 -1.88 -13.71 -8.26
C LYS A 70 -3.24 -13.18 -8.74
N ARG A 71 -4.16 -12.87 -7.83
CA ARG A 71 -5.47 -12.29 -8.20
C ARG A 71 -5.32 -10.95 -8.93
N LEU A 72 -4.38 -10.11 -8.50
CA LEU A 72 -4.09 -8.83 -9.14
C LEU A 72 -3.48 -9.02 -10.54
N GLU A 73 -2.56 -9.98 -10.69
CA GLU A 73 -1.96 -10.36 -11.98
C GLU A 73 -3.01 -10.92 -12.95
N ASP A 74 -3.87 -11.82 -12.50
CA ASP A 74 -4.95 -12.40 -13.30
C ASP A 74 -5.94 -11.33 -13.80
N ALA A 75 -6.09 -10.24 -13.06
CA ALA A 75 -6.89 -9.08 -13.46
C ALA A 75 -6.13 -8.04 -14.30
N GLY A 76 -4.84 -8.27 -14.59
CA GLY A 76 -4.00 -7.39 -15.39
C GLY A 76 -3.50 -6.12 -14.66
N ALA A 77 -3.59 -6.09 -13.33
CA ALA A 77 -3.13 -4.97 -12.50
C ALA A 77 -2.27 -5.47 -11.32
N PRO A 78 -1.07 -6.03 -11.58
CA PRO A 78 -0.19 -6.56 -10.55
C PRO A 78 0.22 -5.46 -9.55
N CYS A 79 0.47 -5.85 -8.29
CA CYS A 79 1.12 -4.94 -7.36
C CYS A 79 2.59 -4.78 -7.76
N VAL A 80 3.01 -3.53 -7.98
CA VAL A 80 4.38 -3.20 -8.42
C VAL A 80 5.11 -2.31 -7.42
N ALA A 81 4.42 -1.82 -6.40
CA ALA A 81 5.00 -1.04 -5.31
C ALA A 81 4.20 -1.23 -4.02
N ILE A 82 4.87 -1.21 -2.88
CA ILE A 82 4.25 -1.29 -1.56
C ILE A 82 4.46 0.04 -0.83
N ARG A 83 3.37 0.60 -0.30
CA ARG A 83 3.44 1.75 0.58
C ARG A 83 3.42 1.28 2.04
N ALA A 84 4.58 1.33 2.70
CA ALA A 84 4.68 1.05 4.11
C ALA A 84 3.91 2.08 4.95
N GLY A 85 3.89 3.34 4.48
CA GLY A 85 3.30 4.43 5.24
C GLY A 85 4.11 4.74 6.51
N GLY A 86 3.50 5.56 7.37
CA GLY A 86 4.14 5.93 8.63
C GLY A 86 5.21 7.00 8.46
N VAL A 87 5.56 7.59 9.58
CA VAL A 87 6.53 8.68 9.69
C VAL A 87 7.69 8.19 10.54
N LEU A 88 8.88 8.05 9.95
CA LEU A 88 10.03 7.41 10.59
C LEU A 88 10.70 8.31 11.64
N CYS A 89 10.66 9.63 11.44
CA CYS A 89 11.36 10.60 12.30
C CYS A 89 10.48 11.14 13.45
N THR A 90 9.48 10.42 13.90
CA THR A 90 8.63 10.83 15.03
C THR A 90 9.00 10.01 16.27
N PRO A 91 9.45 10.64 17.36
CA PRO A 91 9.97 9.93 18.53
C PRO A 91 9.02 8.90 19.14
N VAL A 92 7.72 9.16 19.12
CA VAL A 92 6.71 8.29 19.79
C VAL A 92 6.30 7.09 18.94
N VAL A 93 6.27 7.24 17.61
CA VAL A 93 5.76 6.20 16.69
C VAL A 93 6.82 5.71 15.70
N GLY A 94 8.04 6.23 15.79
CA GLY A 94 9.11 5.91 14.85
C GLY A 94 9.46 4.42 14.83
N GLU A 95 9.52 3.76 16.00
CA GLU A 95 9.80 2.33 16.09
C GLU A 95 8.69 1.49 15.44
N GLN A 96 7.43 1.79 15.73
CA GLN A 96 6.29 1.10 15.11
C GLN A 96 6.30 1.28 13.59
N ASN A 97 6.61 2.47 13.11
CA ASN A 97 6.70 2.76 11.69
C ASN A 97 7.91 2.09 11.04
N ARG A 98 9.03 1.95 11.77
CA ARG A 98 10.18 1.16 11.33
C ARG A 98 9.79 -0.31 11.15
N ASP A 99 9.08 -0.89 12.10
CA ASP A 99 8.66 -2.29 12.05
C ASP A 99 7.67 -2.53 10.88
N ARG A 100 6.78 -1.57 10.61
CA ARG A 100 5.94 -1.57 9.40
C ARG A 100 6.79 -1.57 8.13
N LEU A 101 7.80 -0.71 8.07
CA LEU A 101 8.69 -0.63 6.91
C LEU A 101 9.45 -1.94 6.70
N LEU A 102 10.02 -2.52 7.75
CA LEU A 102 10.72 -3.79 7.68
C LEU A 102 9.80 -4.92 7.20
N LYS A 103 8.60 -5.02 7.76
CA LYS A 103 7.61 -6.01 7.30
C LYS A 103 7.17 -5.78 5.86
N SER A 104 7.06 -4.52 5.42
CA SER A 104 6.75 -4.19 4.02
C SER A 104 7.88 -4.62 3.08
N ILE A 105 9.14 -4.52 3.52
CA ILE A 105 10.30 -5.01 2.76
C ILE A 105 10.26 -6.55 2.65
N ASP A 106 9.92 -7.25 3.73
CA ASP A 106 9.74 -8.71 3.69
C ASP A 106 8.66 -9.12 2.67
N ILE A 107 7.50 -8.44 2.71
CA ILE A 107 6.41 -8.68 1.75
C ILE A 107 6.88 -8.42 0.33
N ALA A 108 7.57 -7.32 0.08
CA ALA A 108 8.13 -6.99 -1.23
C ALA A 108 9.09 -8.08 -1.71
N GLY A 109 9.97 -8.57 -0.83
CA GLY A 109 10.89 -9.67 -1.13
C GLY A 109 10.16 -10.98 -1.46
N TRP A 110 9.06 -11.30 -0.77
CA TRP A 110 8.24 -12.49 -1.09
C TRP A 110 7.58 -12.43 -2.45
N LEU A 111 7.24 -11.22 -2.90
CA LEU A 111 6.50 -10.97 -4.15
C LEU A 111 7.40 -10.55 -5.32
N GLY A 112 8.70 -10.35 -5.10
CA GLY A 112 9.62 -9.85 -6.13
C GLY A 112 9.34 -8.40 -6.52
N ILE A 113 8.86 -7.58 -5.58
CA ILE A 113 8.58 -6.15 -5.79
C ILE A 113 9.80 -5.33 -5.38
N ASP A 114 10.30 -4.49 -6.28
CA ASP A 114 11.52 -3.70 -6.07
C ASP A 114 11.29 -2.38 -5.34
N ILE A 115 10.04 -1.95 -5.17
CA ILE A 115 9.71 -0.62 -4.66
C ILE A 115 8.92 -0.71 -3.37
N VAL A 116 9.48 -0.15 -2.28
CA VAL A 116 8.77 0.10 -1.03
C VAL A 116 8.87 1.59 -0.70
N ASN A 117 7.71 2.23 -0.57
CA ASN A 117 7.59 3.65 -0.24
C ASN A 117 7.37 3.85 1.26
N SER A 118 8.10 4.79 1.85
CA SER A 118 7.87 5.27 3.21
C SER A 118 7.94 6.81 3.26
N ALA A 119 7.47 7.38 4.35
CA ALA A 119 7.51 8.83 4.55
C ALA A 119 8.56 9.20 5.61
N LEU A 120 9.37 10.23 5.28
CA LEU A 120 10.13 10.97 6.27
C LEU A 120 9.28 12.19 6.64
N SER A 121 9.02 12.42 7.93
CA SER A 121 8.43 13.70 8.33
C SER A 121 9.50 14.79 8.36
N GLY A 122 9.14 15.96 7.89
CA GLY A 122 9.86 17.16 8.25
C GLY A 122 9.62 17.54 9.72
N PRO A 123 10.37 18.50 10.25
CA PRO A 123 10.14 19.04 11.58
C PRO A 123 8.72 19.56 11.71
N SER A 124 8.08 19.35 12.86
CA SER A 124 6.80 19.98 13.14
C SER A 124 6.96 21.50 13.10
N ARG A 125 5.87 22.23 12.82
CA ARG A 125 5.90 23.70 12.70
C ARG A 125 6.56 24.42 13.89
N ASN A 126 6.60 23.78 15.06
CA ASN A 126 7.10 24.34 16.30
C ASN A 126 8.38 23.65 16.82
N LYS A 127 9.03 22.84 15.98
CA LYS A 127 10.23 22.10 16.36
C LYS A 127 11.29 22.20 15.29
N THR A 128 12.54 22.23 15.69
CA THR A 128 13.68 22.16 14.79
C THR A 128 13.86 20.74 14.25
N LEU A 129 14.67 20.58 13.21
CA LEU A 129 14.98 19.24 12.67
C LEU A 129 15.60 18.35 13.76
N GLY A 130 16.44 18.90 14.64
CA GLY A 130 17.07 18.16 15.74
C GLY A 130 16.10 17.60 16.78
N ASP A 131 14.92 18.20 16.93
CA ASP A 131 13.90 17.74 17.88
C ASP A 131 13.15 16.48 17.37
N ASN A 132 13.36 16.08 16.11
CA ASN A 132 12.71 14.94 15.48
C ASN A 132 13.67 13.77 15.22
N LEU A 133 14.93 13.94 15.53
CA LEU A 133 15.98 12.93 15.44
C LEU A 133 16.33 12.39 16.83
#